data_8b9e0f85656664237a2dc9de4d16f5c7
#
_entry.id   8b9e0f85656664237a2dc9de4d16f5c7
#
_cell.length_a   1.000
_cell.length_b   1.000
_cell.length_c   1.000
_cell.angle_alpha   90.00
_cell.angle_beta   90.00
_cell.angle_gamma   90.00
#
_symmetry.space_group_name_H-M   'P 1'
#
loop_
_entity.id
_entity.type
_entity.pdbx_description
1 polymer ?
#
loop_
_entity_poly.entity_id
_entity_poly.type
_entity_poly.pdbx_seq_one_letter_code
_entity_poly.pdbx_strand_id
1 'polypeptide(L)'
;MGRTLYDKLWDAHLVDEQDDGSALIYIDRHLIHEVTSPQAFDGLRLAGRAPRRLSANVAVPDHNVSTDPSERALEGYSGVADTTSRIQLETLNGNCSDFNIPLIDLADKRQGIVHVMGPEQGATLPGMTIVCGDSHTSTHGAFGSLAHGIGTSEVEHVLATQCLLTEKMDNFRVVLDGEIQSGVTAKDLALAVIGQIGTAGATGCAVEFAGSAVTSLSMEGRMTLCNMAIE
;
A
#
# COMPACT_ATOMS: atom_id res chain seq x y z
N MET A 1 8.86 -22.60 -19.65
CA MET A 1 8.75 -21.15 -19.81
C MET A 1 9.32 -20.47 -18.56
N GLY A 2 9.94 -19.28 -18.70
CA GLY A 2 10.33 -18.48 -17.53
C GLY A 2 9.09 -18.02 -16.78
N ARG A 3 9.18 -17.98 -15.44
CA ARG A 3 8.10 -17.48 -14.58
C ARG A 3 8.33 -15.99 -14.32
N THR A 4 7.27 -15.18 -14.29
CA THR A 4 7.34 -13.77 -13.93
C THR A 4 7.67 -13.60 -12.44
N LEU A 5 8.04 -12.37 -12.02
CA LEU A 5 8.18 -12.07 -10.60
C LEU A 5 6.84 -12.24 -9.88
N TYR A 6 5.75 -11.80 -10.49
CA TYR A 6 4.40 -11.97 -9.95
C TYR A 6 4.07 -13.45 -9.68
N ASP A 7 4.28 -14.34 -10.68
CA ASP A 7 4.02 -15.78 -10.47
C ASP A 7 4.84 -16.38 -9.32
N LYS A 8 6.09 -15.93 -9.16
CA LYS A 8 6.95 -16.42 -8.08
C LYS A 8 6.48 -15.94 -6.72
N LEU A 9 6.07 -14.66 -6.62
CA LEU A 9 5.55 -14.09 -5.38
C LEU A 9 4.21 -14.72 -5.02
N TRP A 10 3.32 -14.86 -5.98
CA TRP A 10 2.04 -15.52 -5.79
C TRP A 10 2.20 -16.92 -5.20
N ASP A 11 2.98 -17.78 -5.87
CA ASP A 11 3.14 -19.16 -5.44
C ASP A 11 3.89 -19.28 -4.10
N ALA A 12 4.75 -18.33 -3.76
CA ALA A 12 5.45 -18.31 -2.48
C ALA A 12 4.55 -17.94 -1.30
N HIS A 13 3.43 -17.23 -1.58
CA HIS A 13 2.50 -16.74 -0.56
C HIS A 13 1.12 -17.42 -0.62
N LEU A 14 0.89 -18.29 -1.59
CA LEU A 14 -0.35 -19.04 -1.71
C LEU A 14 -0.52 -19.97 -0.50
N VAL A 15 -1.61 -19.78 0.24
CA VAL A 15 -1.98 -20.58 1.40
C VAL A 15 -2.98 -21.66 1.01
N ASP A 16 -3.98 -21.27 0.22
CA ASP A 16 -5.06 -22.17 -0.22
C ASP A 16 -5.68 -21.64 -1.51
N GLU A 17 -6.08 -22.52 -2.38
CA GLU A 17 -6.77 -22.20 -3.63
C GLU A 17 -8.11 -22.94 -3.65
N GLN A 18 -9.19 -22.23 -3.92
CA GLN A 18 -10.55 -22.75 -3.88
C GLN A 18 -11.01 -23.17 -5.27
N ASP A 19 -12.02 -24.02 -5.32
CA ASP A 19 -12.58 -24.55 -6.58
C ASP A 19 -13.16 -23.48 -7.50
N ASP A 20 -13.53 -22.32 -6.97
CA ASP A 20 -14.05 -21.18 -7.72
C ASP A 20 -12.98 -20.25 -8.33
N GLY A 21 -11.71 -20.57 -8.10
CA GLY A 21 -10.56 -19.80 -8.56
C GLY A 21 -10.10 -18.69 -7.60
N SER A 22 -10.83 -18.49 -6.49
CA SER A 22 -10.35 -17.61 -5.42
C SER A 22 -9.21 -18.28 -4.63
N ALA A 23 -8.34 -17.48 -4.05
CA ALA A 23 -7.20 -17.96 -3.29
C ALA A 23 -6.94 -17.13 -2.05
N LEU A 24 -6.48 -17.78 -1.00
CA LEU A 24 -5.93 -17.14 0.17
C LEU A 24 -4.43 -16.96 -0.02
N ILE A 25 -3.96 -15.72 0.00
CA ILE A 25 -2.54 -15.40 0.01
C ILE A 25 -2.12 -14.86 1.37
N TYR A 26 -0.95 -15.30 1.86
CA TYR A 26 -0.37 -14.78 3.10
C TYR A 26 0.15 -13.37 2.89
N ILE A 27 -0.06 -12.49 3.88
CA ILE A 27 0.36 -11.09 3.85
C ILE A 27 1.52 -10.88 4.81
N ASP A 28 2.69 -10.48 4.29
CA ASP A 28 3.88 -10.20 5.10
C ASP A 28 3.80 -8.89 5.86
N ARG A 29 3.19 -7.86 5.24
CA ARG A 29 3.09 -6.52 5.80
C ARG A 29 1.71 -5.92 5.58
N HIS A 30 1.14 -5.38 6.65
CA HIS A 30 -0.06 -4.57 6.61
C HIS A 30 0.27 -3.14 7.08
N LEU A 31 0.13 -2.19 6.17
CA LEU A 31 0.26 -0.77 6.46
C LEU A 31 -1.12 -0.20 6.75
N ILE A 32 -1.24 0.56 7.82
CA ILE A 32 -2.53 1.02 8.36
C ILE A 32 -2.51 2.54 8.49
N HIS A 33 -3.59 3.20 8.07
CA HIS A 33 -3.77 4.64 8.25
C HIS A 33 -5.17 4.95 8.79
N GLU A 34 -5.44 6.23 9.08
CA GLU A 34 -6.62 6.68 9.83
C GLU A 34 -7.93 6.59 9.08
N VAL A 35 -7.93 6.56 7.73
CA VAL A 35 -9.16 6.70 6.95
C VAL A 35 -9.95 5.37 6.86
N THR A 36 -9.30 4.27 6.54
CA THR A 36 -9.94 2.98 6.25
C THR A 36 -9.92 1.99 7.41
N SER A 37 -9.21 2.30 8.49
CA SER A 37 -9.03 1.37 9.60
C SER A 37 -10.10 1.43 10.71
N PRO A 38 -10.83 2.53 10.98
CA PRO A 38 -11.72 2.60 12.14
C PRO A 38 -12.74 1.47 12.20
N GLN A 39 -13.50 1.25 11.13
CA GLN A 39 -14.54 0.22 11.07
C GLN A 39 -13.95 -1.21 11.13
N ALA A 40 -12.75 -1.41 10.60
CA ALA A 40 -12.06 -2.70 10.68
C ALA A 40 -11.72 -3.06 12.15
N PHE A 41 -11.25 -2.10 12.93
CA PHE A 41 -11.01 -2.29 14.36
C PHE A 41 -12.30 -2.50 15.15
N ASP A 42 -13.39 -1.81 14.79
CA ASP A 42 -14.69 -2.02 15.41
C ASP A 42 -15.21 -3.43 15.11
N GLY A 43 -15.05 -3.93 13.89
CA GLY A 43 -15.37 -5.30 13.52
C GLY A 43 -14.61 -6.33 14.36
N LEU A 44 -13.30 -6.13 14.57
CA LEU A 44 -12.50 -6.98 15.46
C LEU A 44 -13.04 -6.99 16.91
N ARG A 45 -13.37 -5.82 17.46
CA ARG A 45 -13.96 -5.70 18.83
C ARG A 45 -15.28 -6.45 18.93
N LEU A 46 -16.19 -6.22 17.98
CA LEU A 46 -17.50 -6.86 17.95
C LEU A 46 -17.39 -8.39 17.85
N ALA A 47 -16.43 -8.88 17.07
CA ALA A 47 -16.18 -10.31 16.91
C ALA A 47 -15.33 -10.92 18.03
N GLY A 48 -14.86 -10.13 19.00
CA GLY A 48 -13.95 -10.58 20.06
C GLY A 48 -12.60 -11.10 19.54
N ARG A 49 -12.11 -10.57 18.42
CA ARG A 49 -10.87 -10.98 17.76
C ARG A 49 -9.75 -9.99 18.03
N ALA A 50 -8.53 -10.49 17.95
CA ALA A 50 -7.31 -9.68 18.00
C ALA A 50 -6.51 -9.85 16.69
N PRO A 51 -5.64 -8.90 16.35
CA PRO A 51 -4.72 -9.04 15.23
C PRO A 51 -3.85 -10.29 15.38
N ARG A 52 -3.78 -11.09 14.32
CA ARG A 52 -3.09 -12.38 14.36
C ARG A 52 -1.57 -12.23 14.54
N ARG A 53 -0.95 -11.24 13.90
CA ARG A 53 0.50 -11.01 13.91
C ARG A 53 0.81 -9.53 14.05
N LEU A 54 1.03 -9.10 15.29
CA LEU A 54 1.29 -7.69 15.59
C LEU A 54 2.49 -7.12 14.85
N SER A 55 3.58 -7.88 14.74
CA SER A 55 4.81 -7.46 14.08
C SER A 55 4.68 -7.26 12.55
N ALA A 56 3.61 -7.75 11.94
CA ALA A 56 3.33 -7.54 10.53
C ALA A 56 2.65 -6.19 10.26
N ASN A 57 2.07 -5.56 11.29
CA ASN A 57 1.31 -4.33 11.17
C ASN A 57 2.16 -3.12 11.55
N VAL A 58 2.05 -2.05 10.77
CA VAL A 58 2.63 -0.73 11.08
C VAL A 58 1.59 0.32 10.72
N ALA A 59 1.24 1.16 11.69
CA ALA A 59 0.30 2.25 11.49
C ALA A 59 1.02 3.60 11.38
N VAL A 60 0.50 4.49 10.56
CA VAL A 60 0.96 5.86 10.40
C VAL A 60 -0.21 6.75 10.00
N PRO A 61 -0.41 7.91 10.62
CA PRO A 61 -1.35 8.93 10.12
C PRO A 61 -0.79 9.52 8.82
N ASP A 62 -1.63 9.62 7.80
CA ASP A 62 -1.19 9.96 6.44
C ASP A 62 -2.10 10.98 5.75
N HIS A 63 -3.41 10.70 5.66
CA HIS A 63 -4.35 11.47 4.85
C HIS A 63 -4.82 12.77 5.51
N ASN A 64 -5.02 12.75 6.82
CA ASN A 64 -5.61 13.86 7.59
C ASN A 64 -4.59 14.66 8.40
N VAL A 65 -3.37 14.73 7.92
CA VAL A 65 -2.27 15.41 8.58
C VAL A 65 -1.94 16.72 7.89
N SER A 66 -1.77 17.77 8.68
CA SER A 66 -1.32 19.07 8.16
C SER A 66 0.14 19.02 7.75
N THR A 67 0.46 19.75 6.70
CA THR A 67 1.85 20.02 6.29
C THR A 67 2.42 21.26 6.99
N ASP A 68 1.60 21.99 7.74
CA ASP A 68 2.04 23.16 8.52
C ASP A 68 2.81 22.72 9.78
N PRO A 69 4.11 23.07 9.91
CA PRO A 69 4.90 22.72 11.07
C PRO A 69 4.34 23.27 12.40
N SER A 70 3.63 24.40 12.38
CA SER A 70 3.06 24.99 13.58
C SER A 70 1.90 24.16 14.14
N GLU A 71 1.09 23.59 13.28
CA GLU A 71 0.00 22.69 13.69
C GLU A 71 0.55 21.35 14.22
N ARG A 72 1.63 20.85 13.61
CA ARG A 72 2.27 19.59 14.01
C ARG A 72 3.09 19.70 15.30
N ALA A 73 3.48 20.92 15.70
CA ALA A 73 4.25 21.17 16.91
C ALA A 73 3.39 21.16 18.19
N LEU A 74 2.06 21.16 18.06
CA LEU A 74 1.16 21.15 19.19
C LEU A 74 0.99 19.74 19.76
N GLU A 75 0.83 19.65 21.09
CA GLU A 75 0.71 18.38 21.78
C GLU A 75 -0.54 17.60 21.35
N GLY A 76 -0.38 16.33 21.09
CA GLY A 76 -1.43 15.46 20.57
C GLY A 76 -1.91 15.92 19.20
N TYR A 77 -3.23 15.91 18.99
CA TYR A 77 -3.87 16.33 17.75
C TYR A 77 -4.57 17.69 17.86
N SER A 78 -4.28 18.47 18.91
CA SER A 78 -4.92 19.77 19.18
C SER A 78 -4.67 20.83 18.09
N GLY A 79 -3.58 20.68 17.35
CA GLY A 79 -3.26 21.54 16.22
C GLY A 79 -4.04 21.24 14.94
N VAL A 80 -4.73 20.11 14.86
CA VAL A 80 -5.54 19.76 13.69
C VAL A 80 -6.85 20.51 13.74
N ALA A 81 -6.98 21.53 12.89
CA ALA A 81 -8.12 22.46 12.91
C ALA A 81 -9.43 21.78 12.48
N ASP A 82 -9.37 20.90 11.48
CA ASP A 82 -10.54 20.14 11.04
C ASP A 82 -10.93 19.07 12.06
N THR A 83 -12.18 19.14 12.54
CA THR A 83 -12.68 18.25 13.58
C THR A 83 -12.76 16.79 13.12
N THR A 84 -13.14 16.55 11.87
CA THR A 84 -13.25 15.19 11.33
C THR A 84 -11.88 14.54 11.22
N SER A 85 -10.91 15.27 10.68
CA SER A 85 -9.51 14.82 10.61
C SER A 85 -8.96 14.49 11.99
N ARG A 86 -9.19 15.37 12.97
CA ARG A 86 -8.74 15.14 14.35
C ARG A 86 -9.35 13.87 14.95
N ILE A 87 -10.66 13.66 14.80
CA ILE A 87 -11.34 12.45 15.30
C ILE A 87 -10.75 11.19 14.67
N GLN A 88 -10.45 11.20 13.38
CA GLN A 88 -9.85 10.06 12.70
C GLN A 88 -8.44 9.74 13.22
N LEU A 89 -7.62 10.77 13.47
CA LEU A 89 -6.29 10.62 14.05
C LEU A 89 -6.34 10.07 15.48
N GLU A 90 -7.22 10.65 16.33
CA GLU A 90 -7.46 10.18 17.69
C GLU A 90 -7.96 8.72 17.70
N THR A 91 -8.82 8.36 16.75
CA THR A 91 -9.34 6.99 16.61
C THR A 91 -8.23 6.01 16.20
N LEU A 92 -7.37 6.39 15.24
CA LEU A 92 -6.21 5.56 14.88
C LEU A 92 -5.31 5.31 16.08
N ASN A 93 -4.97 6.35 16.84
CA ASN A 93 -4.13 6.26 18.02
C ASN A 93 -4.76 5.34 19.08
N GLY A 94 -6.04 5.54 19.39
CA GLY A 94 -6.79 4.71 20.32
C GLY A 94 -6.82 3.24 19.90
N ASN A 95 -7.10 2.97 18.63
CA ASN A 95 -7.11 1.62 18.07
C ASN A 95 -5.74 0.94 18.16
N CYS A 96 -4.68 1.68 17.78
CA CYS A 96 -3.32 1.15 17.88
C CYS A 96 -2.91 0.83 19.32
N SER A 97 -3.32 1.68 20.27
CA SER A 97 -3.09 1.46 21.70
C SER A 97 -3.83 0.22 22.20
N ASP A 98 -5.13 0.11 21.91
CA ASP A 98 -5.98 -1.01 22.36
C ASP A 98 -5.49 -2.37 21.84
N PHE A 99 -5.04 -2.40 20.58
CA PHE A 99 -4.60 -3.64 19.92
C PHE A 99 -3.08 -3.84 19.92
N ASN A 100 -2.30 -2.97 20.56
CA ASN A 100 -0.84 -3.01 20.62
C ASN A 100 -0.17 -3.01 19.23
N ILE A 101 -0.73 -2.26 18.29
CA ILE A 101 -0.15 -2.10 16.95
C ILE A 101 0.88 -0.97 16.99
N PRO A 102 2.11 -1.17 16.45
CA PRO A 102 3.10 -0.10 16.35
C PRO A 102 2.56 1.09 15.54
N LEU A 103 2.56 2.28 16.14
CA LEU A 103 2.16 3.54 15.52
C LEU A 103 3.36 4.47 15.39
N ILE A 104 3.60 4.94 14.17
CA ILE A 104 4.51 6.04 13.88
C ILE A 104 3.66 7.31 13.82
N ASP A 105 3.49 7.96 14.97
CA ASP A 105 2.57 9.08 15.14
C ASP A 105 3.15 10.42 14.64
N LEU A 106 2.34 11.50 14.64
CA LEU A 106 2.69 12.83 14.13
C LEU A 106 3.98 13.42 14.70
N ALA A 107 4.28 13.15 15.98
CA ALA A 107 5.50 13.60 16.63
C ALA A 107 6.75 12.77 16.29
N ASP A 108 6.58 11.61 15.65
CA ASP A 108 7.69 10.74 15.28
C ASP A 108 8.38 11.28 14.02
N LYS A 109 9.70 11.34 14.03
CA LYS A 109 10.51 11.80 12.89
C LYS A 109 10.35 10.93 11.63
N ARG A 110 9.88 9.71 11.80
CA ARG A 110 9.64 8.74 10.71
C ARG A 110 8.27 8.91 10.06
N GLN A 111 7.38 9.75 10.66
CA GLN A 111 6.05 9.97 10.11
C GLN A 111 6.12 10.59 8.72
N GLY A 112 5.31 10.10 7.81
CA GLY A 112 5.21 10.54 6.42
C GLY A 112 4.10 9.80 5.69
N ILE A 113 3.99 10.04 4.40
CA ILE A 113 3.08 9.31 3.52
C ILE A 113 3.35 7.81 3.64
N VAL A 114 2.31 7.01 3.85
CA VAL A 114 2.41 5.57 4.16
C VAL A 114 3.26 4.80 3.14
N HIS A 115 3.12 5.14 1.84
CA HIS A 115 3.87 4.50 0.76
C HIS A 115 5.32 4.99 0.61
N VAL A 116 5.70 6.06 1.30
CA VAL A 116 7.07 6.56 1.41
C VAL A 116 7.70 6.08 2.72
N MET A 117 6.97 6.21 3.83
CA MET A 117 7.41 5.72 5.14
C MET A 117 7.74 4.23 5.12
N GLY A 118 6.90 3.41 4.48
CA GLY A 118 7.11 1.97 4.40
C GLY A 118 8.49 1.58 3.87
N PRO A 119 8.89 2.03 2.68
CA PRO A 119 10.23 1.80 2.15
C PRO A 119 11.35 2.42 2.98
N GLU A 120 11.22 3.69 3.39
CA GLU A 120 12.26 4.40 4.14
C GLU A 120 12.56 3.77 5.50
N GLN A 121 11.56 3.16 6.13
CA GLN A 121 11.72 2.49 7.43
C GLN A 121 12.01 0.99 7.30
N GLY A 122 12.21 0.47 6.08
CA GLY A 122 12.45 -0.95 5.84
C GLY A 122 11.23 -1.83 6.13
N ALA A 123 10.03 -1.24 6.18
CA ALA A 123 8.78 -1.99 6.30
C ALA A 123 8.37 -2.63 4.97
N THR A 124 8.87 -2.10 3.84
CA THR A 124 8.72 -2.64 2.49
C THR A 124 10.03 -3.24 2.03
N LEU A 125 10.04 -4.52 1.69
CA LEU A 125 11.23 -5.23 1.20
C LEU A 125 10.89 -6.04 -0.04
N PRO A 126 11.86 -6.28 -0.95
CA PRO A 126 11.67 -7.15 -2.10
C PRO A 126 11.16 -8.53 -1.69
N GLY A 127 10.21 -9.06 -2.45
CA GLY A 127 9.68 -10.40 -2.21
C GLY A 127 8.51 -10.47 -1.22
N MET A 128 8.14 -9.37 -0.57
CA MET A 128 7.00 -9.31 0.37
C MET A 128 5.66 -9.16 -0.36
N THR A 129 4.61 -9.66 0.27
CA THR A 129 3.22 -9.27 0.02
C THR A 129 2.84 -8.14 0.99
N ILE A 130 2.27 -7.06 0.46
CA ILE A 130 1.94 -5.87 1.23
C ILE A 130 0.50 -5.47 0.97
N VAL A 131 -0.23 -5.10 2.01
CA VAL A 131 -1.57 -4.51 1.88
C VAL A 131 -1.66 -3.19 2.65
N CYS A 132 -2.53 -2.32 2.16
CA CYS A 132 -2.94 -1.09 2.83
C CYS A 132 -4.36 -0.75 2.39
N GLY A 133 -5.12 -0.11 3.25
CA GLY A 133 -6.45 0.41 2.92
C GLY A 133 -6.41 1.66 2.03
N ASP A 134 -5.45 1.73 1.11
CA ASP A 134 -5.21 2.82 0.17
C ASP A 134 -5.04 2.27 -1.25
N SER A 135 -5.67 2.91 -2.23
CA SER A 135 -5.63 2.48 -3.63
C SER A 135 -4.22 2.52 -4.23
N HIS A 136 -3.35 3.43 -3.78
CA HIS A 136 -1.99 3.61 -4.30
C HIS A 136 -0.95 2.68 -3.66
N THR A 137 -1.38 1.62 -3.00
CA THR A 137 -0.50 0.58 -2.42
C THR A 137 0.38 -0.10 -3.47
N SER A 138 -0.04 -0.09 -4.73
CA SER A 138 0.77 -0.53 -5.89
C SER A 138 2.15 0.14 -5.97
N THR A 139 2.35 1.30 -5.34
CA THR A 139 3.64 2.00 -5.23
C THR A 139 4.77 1.09 -4.74
N HIS A 140 4.47 0.17 -3.81
CA HIS A 140 5.46 -0.77 -3.26
C HIS A 140 5.99 -1.79 -4.29
N GLY A 141 5.32 -1.93 -5.44
CA GLY A 141 5.81 -2.71 -6.57
C GLY A 141 7.17 -2.24 -7.10
N ALA A 142 7.49 -0.94 -6.95
CA ALA A 142 8.79 -0.38 -7.31
C ALA A 142 9.96 -1.04 -6.56
N PHE A 143 9.70 -1.64 -5.40
CA PHE A 143 10.67 -2.34 -4.56
C PHE A 143 10.63 -3.86 -4.75
N GLY A 144 9.88 -4.36 -5.73
CA GLY A 144 9.75 -5.80 -5.98
C GLY A 144 8.85 -6.51 -4.96
N SER A 145 7.89 -5.80 -4.39
CA SER A 145 6.83 -6.35 -3.54
C SER A 145 5.56 -6.59 -4.36
N LEU A 146 4.75 -7.58 -3.98
CA LEU A 146 3.38 -7.72 -4.46
C LEU A 146 2.45 -6.96 -3.51
N ALA A 147 1.89 -5.85 -3.99
CA ALA A 147 1.19 -4.91 -3.12
C ALA A 147 -0.23 -4.62 -3.60
N HIS A 148 -1.20 -4.75 -2.70
CA HIS A 148 -2.62 -4.58 -2.97
C HIS A 148 -3.24 -3.48 -2.11
N GLY A 149 -3.94 -2.54 -2.77
CA GLY A 149 -4.92 -1.68 -2.10
C GLY A 149 -6.16 -2.50 -1.76
N ILE A 150 -6.63 -2.43 -0.53
CA ILE A 150 -7.74 -3.24 -0.02
C ILE A 150 -8.83 -2.38 0.63
N GLY A 151 -10.05 -2.87 0.61
CA GLY A 151 -11.19 -2.22 1.27
C GLY A 151 -11.21 -2.47 2.78
N THR A 152 -12.06 -1.70 3.49
CA THR A 152 -12.17 -1.77 4.96
C THR A 152 -12.48 -3.17 5.49
N SER A 153 -13.34 -3.93 4.83
CA SER A 153 -13.66 -5.31 5.24
C SER A 153 -12.47 -6.25 5.08
N GLU A 154 -11.65 -6.02 4.06
CA GLU A 154 -10.42 -6.78 3.86
C GLU A 154 -9.33 -6.38 4.86
N VAL A 155 -9.27 -5.10 5.27
CA VAL A 155 -8.42 -4.64 6.38
C VAL A 155 -8.73 -5.43 7.65
N GLU A 156 -10.02 -5.58 8.02
CA GLU A 156 -10.45 -6.41 9.15
C GLU A 156 -10.01 -7.86 8.97
N HIS A 157 -10.27 -8.42 7.78
CA HIS A 157 -9.93 -9.81 7.46
C HIS A 157 -8.42 -10.07 7.60
N VAL A 158 -7.58 -9.21 7.02
CA VAL A 158 -6.11 -9.35 7.11
C VAL A 158 -5.62 -9.17 8.53
N LEU A 159 -6.15 -8.23 9.30
CA LEU A 159 -5.82 -8.09 10.72
C LEU A 159 -6.10 -9.40 11.49
N ALA A 160 -7.29 -9.99 11.25
CA ALA A 160 -7.70 -11.19 11.96
C ALA A 160 -6.97 -12.47 11.53
N THR A 161 -6.60 -12.60 10.26
CA THR A 161 -6.14 -13.86 9.65
C THR A 161 -4.71 -13.83 9.14
N GLN A 162 -4.17 -12.68 8.83
CA GLN A 162 -2.92 -12.43 8.11
C GLN A 162 -2.97 -12.92 6.65
N CYS A 163 -4.15 -13.12 6.10
CA CYS A 163 -4.37 -13.55 4.73
C CYS A 163 -5.33 -12.61 4.00
N LEU A 164 -5.18 -12.52 2.69
CA LEU A 164 -6.10 -11.84 1.79
C LEU A 164 -6.77 -12.90 0.90
N LEU A 165 -8.10 -12.84 0.78
CA LEU A 165 -8.84 -13.61 -0.22
C LEU A 165 -8.88 -12.79 -1.51
N THR A 166 -8.34 -13.33 -2.59
CA THR A 166 -8.24 -12.64 -3.89
C THR A 166 -8.15 -13.65 -5.03
N GLU A 167 -8.21 -13.18 -6.25
CA GLU A 167 -8.02 -13.98 -7.46
C GLU A 167 -6.64 -13.72 -8.06
N LYS A 168 -6.10 -14.72 -8.74
CA LYS A 168 -4.83 -14.56 -9.44
C LYS A 168 -5.01 -13.67 -10.67
N MET A 169 -4.21 -12.59 -10.74
CA MET A 169 -4.23 -11.65 -11.85
C MET A 169 -3.50 -12.20 -13.08
N ASP A 170 -3.87 -11.71 -14.25
CA ASP A 170 -3.11 -11.93 -15.48
C ASP A 170 -1.81 -11.13 -15.49
N ASN A 171 -0.79 -11.63 -16.20
CA ASN A 171 0.45 -10.91 -16.39
C ASN A 171 0.34 -9.90 -17.54
N PHE A 172 0.64 -8.63 -17.27
CA PHE A 172 0.66 -7.55 -18.28
C PHE A 172 2.02 -6.85 -18.27
N ARG A 173 2.68 -6.79 -19.43
CA ARG A 173 4.00 -6.18 -19.53
C ARG A 173 3.97 -4.90 -20.34
N VAL A 174 4.43 -3.80 -19.73
CA VAL A 174 4.64 -2.50 -20.36
C VAL A 174 6.13 -2.30 -20.60
N VAL A 175 6.54 -2.13 -21.84
CA VAL A 175 7.95 -1.90 -22.20
C VAL A 175 8.13 -0.45 -22.66
N LEU A 176 8.97 0.28 -21.94
CA LEU A 176 9.35 1.65 -22.23
C LEU A 176 10.83 1.67 -22.60
N ASP A 177 11.12 1.70 -23.89
CA ASP A 177 12.48 1.73 -24.42
C ASP A 177 12.85 3.11 -24.97
N GLY A 178 14.13 3.41 -24.95
CA GLY A 178 14.71 4.65 -25.45
C GLY A 178 15.31 5.51 -24.34
N GLU A 179 15.71 6.72 -24.72
CA GLU A 179 16.26 7.72 -23.80
C GLU A 179 15.17 8.72 -23.40
N ILE A 180 15.05 8.97 -22.10
CA ILE A 180 14.13 9.98 -21.56
C ILE A 180 14.72 11.34 -21.84
N GLN A 181 14.00 12.17 -22.62
CA GLN A 181 14.45 13.50 -22.97
C GLN A 181 14.39 14.45 -21.78
N SER A 182 15.24 15.49 -21.83
CA SER A 182 15.24 16.53 -20.80
C SER A 182 13.86 17.19 -20.67
N GLY A 183 13.37 17.28 -19.44
CA GLY A 183 12.05 17.84 -19.13
C GLY A 183 10.93 16.80 -19.07
N VAL A 184 11.17 15.55 -19.51
CA VAL A 184 10.22 14.44 -19.36
C VAL A 184 10.43 13.77 -18.02
N THR A 185 9.37 13.56 -17.27
CA THR A 185 9.35 12.94 -15.96
C THR A 185 8.73 11.55 -15.99
N ALA A 186 8.86 10.77 -14.90
CA ALA A 186 8.19 9.49 -14.78
C ALA A 186 6.65 9.60 -14.87
N LYS A 187 6.08 10.74 -14.42
CA LYS A 187 4.64 11.02 -14.55
C LYS A 187 4.22 11.14 -16.02
N ASP A 188 5.04 11.77 -16.85
CA ASP A 188 4.73 11.88 -18.28
C ASP A 188 4.74 10.50 -18.95
N LEU A 189 5.67 9.62 -18.55
CA LEU A 189 5.70 8.23 -19.02
C LEU A 189 4.43 7.47 -18.60
N ALA A 190 4.01 7.58 -17.33
CA ALA A 190 2.78 6.96 -16.84
C ALA A 190 1.56 7.46 -17.61
N LEU A 191 1.44 8.79 -17.80
CA LEU A 191 0.35 9.40 -18.56
C LEU A 191 0.35 8.97 -20.04
N ALA A 192 1.53 8.80 -20.64
CA ALA A 192 1.64 8.31 -22.02
C ALA A 192 1.14 6.87 -22.14
N VAL A 193 1.47 5.99 -21.16
CA VAL A 193 0.95 4.62 -21.11
C VAL A 193 -0.57 4.63 -20.97
N ILE A 194 -1.11 5.38 -20.00
CA ILE A 194 -2.55 5.50 -19.76
C ILE A 194 -3.26 6.05 -21.03
N GLY A 195 -2.66 7.05 -21.66
CA GLY A 195 -3.18 7.62 -22.91
C GLY A 195 -3.23 6.63 -24.08
N GLN A 196 -2.36 5.62 -24.07
CA GLN A 196 -2.30 4.60 -25.12
C GLN A 196 -3.23 3.42 -24.87
N ILE A 197 -3.32 2.92 -23.63
CA ILE A 197 -4.13 1.74 -23.30
C ILE A 197 -5.51 2.09 -22.72
N GLY A 198 -5.75 3.35 -22.38
CA GLY A 198 -6.95 3.85 -21.71
C GLY A 198 -6.91 3.67 -20.20
N THR A 199 -7.79 4.40 -19.50
CA THR A 199 -8.08 4.15 -18.08
C THR A 199 -8.66 2.74 -17.93
N ALA A 200 -8.27 2.03 -16.88
CA ALA A 200 -8.65 0.64 -16.65
C ALA A 200 -8.15 -0.37 -17.72
N GLY A 201 -7.21 0.03 -18.60
CA GLY A 201 -6.68 -0.83 -19.66
C GLY A 201 -5.92 -2.07 -19.18
N ALA A 202 -5.52 -2.11 -17.92
CA ALA A 202 -4.84 -3.24 -17.28
C ALA A 202 -5.63 -3.79 -16.08
N THR A 203 -6.94 -3.57 -16.01
CA THR A 203 -7.79 -4.11 -14.95
C THR A 203 -7.67 -5.64 -14.89
N GLY A 204 -7.51 -6.18 -13.69
CA GLY A 204 -7.31 -7.63 -13.47
C GLY A 204 -5.91 -8.13 -13.78
N CYS A 205 -4.95 -7.23 -14.05
CA CYS A 205 -3.58 -7.60 -14.39
C CYS A 205 -2.57 -7.15 -13.33
N ALA A 206 -1.54 -7.96 -13.17
CA ALA A 206 -0.30 -7.55 -12.51
C ALA A 206 0.64 -6.94 -13.56
N VAL A 207 0.89 -5.63 -13.46
CA VAL A 207 1.66 -4.86 -14.45
C VAL A 207 3.16 -4.93 -14.13
N GLU A 208 3.97 -5.36 -15.11
CA GLU A 208 5.43 -5.28 -15.07
C GLU A 208 5.90 -4.13 -15.99
N PHE A 209 6.54 -3.12 -15.41
CA PHE A 209 7.23 -2.08 -16.16
C PHE A 209 8.66 -2.50 -16.48
N ALA A 210 9.03 -2.47 -17.76
CA ALA A 210 10.33 -2.91 -18.26
C ALA A 210 10.87 -1.95 -19.33
N GLY A 211 12.11 -2.18 -19.77
CA GLY A 211 12.77 -1.42 -20.82
C GLY A 211 13.84 -0.46 -20.30
N SER A 212 14.61 0.09 -21.25
CA SER A 212 15.78 0.94 -20.94
C SER A 212 15.38 2.25 -20.26
N ALA A 213 14.25 2.86 -20.64
CA ALA A 213 13.74 4.05 -19.99
C ALA A 213 13.39 3.80 -18.50
N VAL A 214 12.71 2.68 -18.19
CA VAL A 214 12.40 2.31 -16.78
C VAL A 214 13.68 2.05 -15.99
N THR A 215 14.66 1.39 -16.59
CA THR A 215 15.94 1.09 -15.93
C THR A 215 16.71 2.38 -15.58
N SER A 216 16.60 3.43 -16.40
CA SER A 216 17.26 4.72 -16.17
C SER A 216 16.59 5.59 -15.11
N LEU A 217 15.33 5.30 -14.72
CA LEU A 217 14.63 6.05 -13.69
C LEU A 217 15.26 5.88 -12.32
N SER A 218 15.22 6.95 -11.52
CA SER A 218 15.47 6.87 -10.08
C SER A 218 14.42 5.98 -9.39
N MET A 219 14.64 5.62 -8.14
CA MET A 219 13.65 4.84 -7.37
C MET A 219 12.33 5.60 -7.23
N GLU A 220 12.37 6.90 -6.99
CA GLU A 220 11.18 7.77 -6.91
C GLU A 220 10.42 7.80 -8.24
N GLY A 221 11.13 7.80 -9.36
CA GLY A 221 10.51 7.70 -10.69
C GLY A 221 9.82 6.35 -10.90
N ARG A 222 10.42 5.25 -10.44
CA ARG A 222 9.78 3.92 -10.47
C ARG A 222 8.58 3.85 -9.53
N MET A 223 8.66 4.47 -8.35
CA MET A 223 7.52 4.62 -7.45
C MET A 223 6.38 5.35 -8.14
N THR A 224 6.66 6.43 -8.88
CA THR A 224 5.65 7.17 -9.64
C THR A 224 4.94 6.29 -10.67
N LEU A 225 5.68 5.47 -11.45
CA LEU A 225 5.07 4.53 -12.40
C LEU A 225 4.16 3.52 -11.69
N CYS A 226 4.65 2.89 -10.62
CA CYS A 226 3.87 1.91 -9.87
C CYS A 226 2.67 2.55 -9.15
N ASN A 227 2.82 3.77 -8.62
CA ASN A 227 1.74 4.53 -7.98
C ASN A 227 0.59 4.80 -8.95
N MET A 228 0.92 5.33 -10.14
CA MET A 228 -0.08 5.67 -11.15
C MET A 228 -0.64 4.45 -11.90
N ALA A 229 -0.11 3.25 -11.67
CA ALA A 229 -0.64 2.03 -12.29
C ALA A 229 -2.08 1.70 -11.86
N ILE A 230 -2.54 2.24 -10.73
CA ILE A 230 -3.93 2.06 -10.27
C ILE A 230 -4.95 2.80 -11.16
N GLU A 231 -4.54 3.84 -11.86
CA GLU A 231 -5.41 4.63 -12.74
C GLU A 231 -5.77 3.88 -14.03
#